data_e239a09df597dedaf4b43b968c040a8d
#
_entry.id   e239a09df597dedaf4b43b968c040a8d
#
_cell.length_a   1.000
_cell.length_b   1.000
_cell.length_c   1.000
_cell.angle_alpha   90.00
_cell.angle_beta   90.00
_cell.angle_gamma   90.00
#
_symmetry.space_group_name_H-M   'P 1'
#
loop_
_entity.id
_entity.type
_entity.pdbx_description
1 polymer ?
#
loop_
_entity_poly.entity_id
_entity_poly.type
_entity_poly.pdbx_seq_one_letter_code
_entity_poly.pdbx_strand_id
1 'polypeptide(L)'
;MKMGIDHAVDGPRRPPAVGRRGYGAWPKPARRPTARPPIPLCSRQRLPLIKHIGCAVLWFLLTTGRCNLRCSYCGGSFDPRRSPWSVQYSLDDLRELLRRDREPAVFFYGGEPLLNPAYIMSVMDSVKARRFGIQTNGLLARRLPPEYWRRFDVVLLSIDGVEEVTDRYRGRGVYRSVVGTLRWLRDEVRCGCEVIARMAVGRASDIYRDVSHLLSLGFDKVHWQLNAVWTDEWGPDEFLRWARSSYLPGVARLRDWFLDEARRGRLLGIVPFLGIYRAMLVRPYTWVPCGAGRDAFAVNTDGRILACPIAVSERWATVGDVKRGIEAVGLKLDERCSYCEYRHVCGGRCLYTHYEKYWGDGGFEAVCEVTKSTIKILEEGRPVLEDLLSRGVLRREDLDYEPTLDSTEVIP
;
A
#
# COMPACT_ATOMS: atom_id res chain seq x y z
N MET A 1 -10.77 -72.64 -4.04
CA MET A 1 -11.68 -71.62 -4.48
C MET A 1 -11.04 -70.27 -4.16
N LYS A 2 -10.34 -69.66 -5.11
CA LYS A 2 -9.61 -68.36 -4.95
C LYS A 2 -10.51 -67.29 -5.53
N MET A 3 -10.90 -66.32 -4.71
CA MET A 3 -11.51 -65.09 -5.22
C MET A 3 -10.44 -64.01 -5.22
N GLY A 4 -10.09 -63.53 -6.41
CA GLY A 4 -9.26 -62.35 -6.61
C GLY A 4 -10.09 -61.10 -6.42
N ILE A 5 -9.51 -60.08 -5.76
CA ILE A 5 -10.06 -58.73 -5.66
C ILE A 5 -9.10 -57.83 -6.43
N ASP A 6 -9.53 -57.38 -7.60
CA ASP A 6 -8.85 -56.35 -8.40
C ASP A 6 -9.05 -55.00 -7.73
N HIS A 7 -7.96 -54.37 -7.28
CA HIS A 7 -7.96 -52.98 -6.91
C HIS A 7 -7.56 -52.14 -8.13
N ALA A 8 -8.55 -51.51 -8.79
CA ALA A 8 -8.33 -50.49 -9.76
C ALA A 8 -7.85 -49.22 -9.04
N VAL A 9 -6.65 -48.76 -9.38
CA VAL A 9 -6.08 -47.50 -8.89
C VAL A 9 -6.66 -46.39 -9.77
N ASP A 10 -7.56 -45.59 -9.17
CA ASP A 10 -8.15 -44.43 -9.81
C ASP A 10 -7.08 -43.30 -9.84
N GLY A 11 -6.66 -42.89 -11.05
CA GLY A 11 -5.75 -41.79 -11.28
C GLY A 11 -6.40 -40.44 -10.98
N PRO A 12 -5.61 -39.34 -10.74
CA PRO A 12 -6.16 -38.08 -10.34
C PRO A 12 -7.06 -37.48 -11.42
N ARG A 13 -8.31 -37.24 -11.08
CA ARG A 13 -9.31 -36.59 -11.95
C ARG A 13 -8.90 -35.17 -12.26
N ARG A 14 -8.85 -34.81 -13.54
CA ARG A 14 -8.67 -33.44 -13.99
C ARG A 14 -9.79 -32.56 -13.46
N PRO A 15 -9.50 -31.34 -12.96
CA PRO A 15 -10.56 -30.40 -12.57
C PRO A 15 -11.38 -30.01 -13.81
N PRO A 16 -12.69 -29.73 -13.64
CA PRO A 16 -13.56 -29.34 -14.73
C PRO A 16 -13.09 -28.03 -15.36
N ALA A 17 -13.12 -27.99 -16.70
CA ALA A 17 -12.82 -26.78 -17.45
C ALA A 17 -13.81 -25.68 -17.04
N VAL A 18 -13.30 -24.61 -16.44
CA VAL A 18 -14.08 -23.41 -16.13
C VAL A 18 -14.50 -22.79 -17.46
N GLY A 19 -15.81 -22.87 -17.75
CA GLY A 19 -16.41 -22.32 -18.94
C GLY A 19 -16.03 -20.87 -19.12
N ARG A 20 -15.53 -20.51 -20.31
CA ARG A 20 -15.28 -19.14 -20.76
C ARG A 20 -16.61 -18.37 -20.77
N ARG A 21 -17.01 -17.81 -19.64
CA ARG A 21 -17.98 -16.71 -19.64
C ARG A 21 -17.23 -15.49 -20.15
N GLY A 22 -17.64 -14.98 -21.32
CA GLY A 22 -17.10 -13.77 -21.89
C GLY A 22 -17.20 -12.63 -20.88
N TYR A 23 -16.07 -12.11 -20.48
CA TYR A 23 -16.00 -10.88 -19.71
C TYR A 23 -16.51 -9.77 -20.64
N GLY A 24 -17.67 -9.20 -20.28
CA GLY A 24 -18.22 -8.04 -20.97
C GLY A 24 -17.13 -6.96 -21.03
N ALA A 25 -17.01 -6.31 -22.18
CA ALA A 25 -16.03 -5.24 -22.39
C ALA A 25 -16.20 -4.19 -21.28
N TRP A 26 -15.16 -4.02 -20.47
CA TRP A 26 -15.09 -2.94 -19.48
C TRP A 26 -15.25 -1.59 -20.18
N PRO A 27 -16.09 -0.68 -19.69
CA PRO A 27 -16.10 0.68 -20.22
C PRO A 27 -14.69 1.25 -20.06
N LYS A 28 -14.11 1.75 -21.17
CA LYS A 28 -12.81 2.44 -21.13
C LYS A 28 -12.93 3.56 -20.11
N PRO A 29 -12.01 3.69 -19.12
CA PRO A 29 -12.03 4.82 -18.23
C PRO A 29 -11.99 6.09 -19.07
N ALA A 30 -12.88 7.04 -18.77
CA ALA A 30 -12.90 8.35 -19.43
C ALA A 30 -11.49 8.93 -19.33
N ARG A 31 -10.92 9.38 -20.48
CA ARG A 31 -9.60 9.99 -20.50
C ARG A 31 -9.60 11.15 -19.52
N ARG A 32 -8.89 11.02 -18.41
CA ARG A 32 -8.64 12.14 -17.51
C ARG A 32 -7.89 13.21 -18.29
N PRO A 33 -8.16 14.50 -18.07
CA PRO A 33 -7.34 15.57 -18.63
C PRO A 33 -5.89 15.33 -18.20
N THR A 34 -4.99 15.47 -19.17
CA THR A 34 -3.55 15.25 -19.16
C THR A 34 -2.89 15.26 -17.79
N ALA A 35 -2.24 14.15 -17.46
CA ALA A 35 -1.39 14.01 -16.28
C ALA A 35 -0.52 15.26 -16.11
N ARG A 36 -0.55 15.89 -14.93
CA ARG A 36 0.40 16.96 -14.60
C ARG A 36 1.80 16.39 -14.74
N PRO A 37 2.78 17.17 -15.22
CA PRO A 37 4.12 16.66 -15.45
C PRO A 37 4.71 16.07 -14.16
N PRO A 38 5.52 15.01 -14.27
CA PRO A 38 6.19 14.41 -13.11
C PRO A 38 7.08 15.48 -12.46
N ILE A 39 6.99 15.57 -11.13
CA ILE A 39 7.82 16.49 -10.35
C ILE A 39 9.25 15.95 -10.32
N PRO A 40 10.27 16.76 -10.58
CA PRO A 40 11.65 16.33 -10.38
C PRO A 40 11.86 16.02 -8.90
N LEU A 41 12.21 14.76 -8.60
CA LEU A 41 12.68 14.38 -7.28
C LEU A 41 13.94 15.16 -6.96
N CYS A 42 13.97 15.77 -5.79
CA CYS A 42 15.06 16.61 -5.32
C CYS A 42 16.40 15.86 -5.38
N SER A 43 17.29 16.29 -6.26
CA SER A 43 18.66 15.78 -6.33
C SER A 43 19.48 16.37 -5.18
N ARG A 44 19.99 15.47 -4.35
CA ARG A 44 21.14 15.61 -3.45
C ARG A 44 21.54 17.03 -3.06
N GLN A 45 21.24 17.42 -1.81
CA GLN A 45 22.17 18.24 -1.02
C GLN A 45 21.94 17.96 0.47
N ARG A 46 23.03 17.96 1.27
CA ARG A 46 22.98 17.85 2.73
C ARG A 46 22.08 18.96 3.26
N LEU A 47 20.99 18.54 3.92
CA LEU A 47 19.98 19.47 4.41
C LEU A 47 20.53 20.28 5.60
N PRO A 48 20.70 21.59 5.47
CA PRO A 48 20.64 22.48 6.62
C PRO A 48 19.18 22.58 7.06
N LEU A 49 18.94 22.90 8.34
CA LEU A 49 17.63 23.15 8.96
C LEU A 49 16.58 23.59 7.95
N ILE A 50 15.55 22.75 7.74
CA ILE A 50 14.58 22.94 6.64
C ILE A 50 13.76 24.19 6.92
N LYS A 51 14.19 25.33 6.37
CA LYS A 51 13.35 26.52 6.29
C LYS A 51 12.35 26.47 5.13
N HIS A 52 12.62 25.66 4.10
CA HIS A 52 11.71 25.41 2.98
C HIS A 52 11.90 24.00 2.45
N ILE A 53 10.86 23.19 2.47
CA ILE A 53 10.81 21.89 1.80
C ILE A 53 10.63 22.17 0.31
N GLY A 54 11.68 21.97 -0.49
CA GLY A 54 11.69 22.26 -1.92
C GLY A 54 10.97 21.22 -2.79
N CYS A 55 10.46 20.13 -2.20
CA CYS A 55 9.83 19.01 -2.87
C CYS A 55 8.46 18.74 -2.24
N ALA A 56 7.52 18.23 -3.03
CA ALA A 56 6.22 17.81 -2.53
C ALA A 56 6.35 16.67 -1.50
N VAL A 57 5.76 16.83 -0.33
CA VAL A 57 5.78 15.86 0.76
C VAL A 57 4.41 15.21 0.89
N LEU A 58 4.43 13.91 1.22
CA LEU A 58 3.23 13.17 1.60
C LEU A 58 3.04 13.27 3.12
N TRP A 59 1.97 13.92 3.53
CA TRP A 59 1.61 14.13 4.92
C TRP A 59 0.49 13.19 5.35
N PHE A 60 0.79 12.20 6.16
CA PHE A 60 -0.22 11.38 6.84
C PHE A 60 -0.74 12.13 8.05
N LEU A 61 -2.03 12.45 8.07
CA LEU A 61 -2.67 13.08 9.22
C LEU A 61 -3.44 12.01 10.01
N LEU A 62 -2.96 11.68 11.21
CA LEU A 62 -3.70 10.81 12.11
C LEU A 62 -4.86 11.60 12.69
N THR A 63 -6.08 11.22 12.29
CA THR A 63 -7.30 11.92 12.72
C THR A 63 -7.75 11.49 14.10
N THR A 64 -7.37 10.27 14.50
CA THR A 64 -7.64 9.65 15.80
C THR A 64 -6.76 8.42 16.01
N GLY A 65 -6.42 8.11 17.26
CA GLY A 65 -5.81 6.84 17.63
C GLY A 65 -6.82 5.68 17.77
N ARG A 66 -8.15 5.95 17.72
CA ARG A 66 -9.20 4.92 17.86
C ARG A 66 -9.44 4.17 16.56
N CYS A 67 -9.81 2.90 16.69
CA CYS A 67 -10.35 2.10 15.61
C CYS A 67 -11.64 1.40 16.05
N ASN A 68 -12.58 1.22 15.14
CA ASN A 68 -13.81 0.46 15.35
C ASN A 68 -13.67 -1.04 15.03
N LEU A 69 -12.48 -1.46 14.56
CA LEU A 69 -12.10 -2.85 14.35
C LEU A 69 -10.92 -3.25 15.24
N ARG A 70 -10.72 -4.56 15.37
CA ARG A 70 -9.57 -5.17 16.04
C ARG A 70 -9.03 -6.30 15.17
N CYS A 71 -8.46 -5.93 14.03
CA CYS A 71 -7.87 -6.89 13.11
C CYS A 71 -6.72 -7.65 13.78
N SER A 72 -6.60 -8.95 13.49
CA SER A 72 -5.65 -9.84 14.19
C SER A 72 -4.19 -9.42 14.03
N TYR A 73 -3.84 -8.76 12.94
CA TYR A 73 -2.47 -8.33 12.62
C TYR A 73 -2.13 -6.89 13.08
N CYS A 74 -3.07 -6.11 13.63
CA CYS A 74 -2.77 -4.75 14.09
C CYS A 74 -3.31 -4.39 15.47
N GLY A 75 -4.15 -5.24 16.07
CA GLY A 75 -4.67 -5.05 17.43
C GLY A 75 -5.72 -3.96 17.63
N GLY A 76 -6.00 -3.11 16.64
CA GLY A 76 -7.07 -2.11 16.67
C GLY A 76 -6.60 -0.69 17.04
N SER A 77 -7.13 -0.12 18.12
CA SER A 77 -6.79 1.24 18.55
C SER A 77 -5.35 1.36 19.07
N PHE A 78 -4.72 2.49 18.77
CA PHE A 78 -3.43 2.84 19.40
C PHE A 78 -3.59 3.14 20.90
N ASP A 79 -2.50 2.94 21.66
CA ASP A 79 -2.43 3.38 23.07
C ASP A 79 -2.65 4.91 23.13
N PRO A 80 -3.67 5.40 23.86
CA PRO A 80 -3.98 6.83 23.90
C PRO A 80 -2.87 7.68 24.54
N ARG A 81 -1.93 7.08 25.27
CA ARG A 81 -0.74 7.75 25.78
C ARG A 81 0.29 8.02 24.69
N ARG A 82 0.24 7.28 23.57
CA ARG A 82 1.15 7.37 22.43
C ARG A 82 0.52 8.05 21.23
N SER A 83 -0.76 7.81 21.01
CA SER A 83 -1.56 8.48 20.00
C SER A 83 -2.94 8.79 20.58
N PRO A 84 -3.15 9.98 21.13
CA PRO A 84 -4.43 10.41 21.71
C PRO A 84 -5.61 10.14 20.76
N TRP A 85 -6.77 9.88 21.33
CA TRP A 85 -7.96 9.59 20.55
C TRP A 85 -8.61 10.82 19.92
N SER A 86 -8.16 12.00 20.31
CA SER A 86 -8.54 13.29 19.72
C SER A 86 -7.31 14.08 19.33
N VAL A 87 -7.42 14.90 18.29
CA VAL A 87 -6.35 15.82 17.87
C VAL A 87 -6.18 16.90 18.93
N GLN A 88 -4.92 17.16 19.34
CA GLN A 88 -4.56 18.05 20.43
C GLN A 88 -3.85 19.33 19.96
N TYR A 89 -3.67 19.53 18.68
CA TYR A 89 -3.11 20.74 18.07
C TYR A 89 -4.18 21.52 17.31
N SER A 90 -3.92 22.79 17.06
CA SER A 90 -4.87 23.64 16.35
C SER A 90 -4.80 23.43 14.84
N LEU A 91 -5.90 23.73 14.16
CA LEU A 91 -5.93 23.69 12.69
C LEU A 91 -4.99 24.75 12.10
N ASP A 92 -4.77 25.87 12.79
CA ASP A 92 -3.84 26.92 12.36
C ASP A 92 -2.38 26.47 12.44
N ASP A 93 -1.99 25.72 13.48
CA ASP A 93 -0.66 25.10 13.55
C ASP A 93 -0.42 24.15 12.37
N LEU A 94 -1.43 23.33 12.02
CA LEU A 94 -1.37 22.43 10.86
C LEU A 94 -1.24 23.20 9.54
N ARG A 95 -2.05 24.24 9.37
CA ARG A 95 -2.00 25.09 8.16
C ARG A 95 -0.65 25.74 7.97
N GLU A 96 -0.06 26.23 9.06
CA GLU A 96 1.27 26.85 9.03
C GLU A 96 2.36 25.82 8.71
N LEU A 97 2.28 24.61 9.27
CA LEU A 97 3.17 23.51 8.89
C LEU A 97 3.09 23.21 7.40
N LEU A 98 1.88 23.00 6.88
CA LEU A 98 1.67 22.60 5.49
C LEU A 98 2.00 23.71 4.47
N ARG A 99 1.93 24.98 4.86
CA ARG A 99 2.37 26.10 4.00
C ARG A 99 3.86 26.11 3.70
N ARG A 100 4.67 25.44 4.52
CA ARG A 100 6.11 25.31 4.29
C ARG A 100 6.44 24.35 3.15
N ASP A 101 5.47 23.54 2.76
CA ASP A 101 5.52 22.66 1.60
C ASP A 101 4.77 23.34 0.43
N ARG A 102 5.38 23.38 -0.76
CA ARG A 102 4.80 24.04 -1.94
C ARG A 102 3.57 23.30 -2.48
N GLU A 103 3.59 21.99 -2.41
CA GLU A 103 2.56 21.13 -2.98
C GLU A 103 2.26 19.92 -2.04
N PRO A 104 1.75 20.16 -0.83
CA PRO A 104 1.51 19.08 0.11
C PRO A 104 0.47 18.09 -0.43
N ALA A 105 0.76 16.80 -0.34
CA ALA A 105 -0.24 15.75 -0.49
C ALA A 105 -0.68 15.33 0.91
N VAL A 106 -1.98 15.29 1.17
CA VAL A 106 -2.54 15.01 2.50
C VAL A 106 -3.29 13.69 2.46
N PHE A 107 -2.89 12.76 3.31
CA PHE A 107 -3.55 11.48 3.51
C PHE A 107 -4.11 11.36 4.92
N PHE A 108 -5.41 11.15 5.03
CA PHE A 108 -6.05 10.88 6.31
C PHE A 108 -5.83 9.43 6.72
N TYR A 109 -5.33 9.27 7.93
CA TYR A 109 -4.89 8.01 8.51
C TYR A 109 -5.25 7.94 10.01
N GLY A 110 -4.80 6.89 10.71
CA GLY A 110 -4.97 6.72 12.15
C GLY A 110 -5.38 5.30 12.50
N GLY A 111 -6.13 5.10 13.56
CA GLY A 111 -6.83 3.85 13.82
C GLY A 111 -7.89 3.62 12.75
N GLU A 112 -8.98 4.41 12.80
CA GLU A 112 -9.94 4.53 11.70
C GLU A 112 -10.27 6.02 11.51
N PRO A 113 -9.86 6.64 10.40
CA PRO A 113 -10.01 8.09 10.22
C PRO A 113 -11.46 8.57 10.22
N LEU A 114 -12.40 7.76 9.76
CA LEU A 114 -13.82 8.10 9.72
C LEU A 114 -14.52 8.09 11.10
N LEU A 115 -13.80 7.81 12.18
CA LEU A 115 -14.28 8.09 13.53
C LEU A 115 -14.24 9.59 13.86
N ASN A 116 -13.46 10.39 13.11
CA ASN A 116 -13.38 11.84 13.24
C ASN A 116 -13.63 12.57 11.91
N PRO A 117 -14.83 12.43 11.29
CA PRO A 117 -15.12 13.06 10.00
C PRO A 117 -15.13 14.59 10.07
N ALA A 118 -15.47 15.18 11.21
CA ALA A 118 -15.45 16.63 11.38
C ALA A 118 -14.04 17.22 11.20
N TYR A 119 -13.01 16.56 11.72
CA TYR A 119 -11.64 16.98 11.51
C TYR A 119 -11.21 16.84 10.04
N ILE A 120 -11.60 15.74 9.37
CA ILE A 120 -11.34 15.55 7.92
C ILE A 120 -11.93 16.72 7.13
N MET A 121 -13.21 17.04 7.34
CA MET A 121 -13.90 18.16 6.68
C MET A 121 -13.18 19.48 6.95
N SER A 122 -12.86 19.78 8.21
CA SER A 122 -12.17 21.02 8.58
C SER A 122 -10.82 21.17 7.90
N VAL A 123 -10.04 20.09 7.80
CA VAL A 123 -8.75 20.10 7.08
C VAL A 123 -8.98 20.32 5.59
N MET A 124 -9.88 19.57 4.96
CA MET A 124 -10.16 19.71 3.52
C MET A 124 -10.64 21.11 3.14
N ASP A 125 -11.40 21.78 4.02
CA ASP A 125 -11.93 23.12 3.76
C ASP A 125 -10.91 24.23 3.98
N SER A 126 -9.90 24.02 4.83
CA SER A 126 -8.96 25.04 5.26
C SER A 126 -7.54 24.88 4.72
N VAL A 127 -7.18 23.69 4.24
CA VAL A 127 -5.84 23.37 3.74
C VAL A 127 -5.86 23.28 2.22
N LYS A 128 -4.94 23.99 1.58
CA LYS A 128 -4.69 23.84 0.15
C LYS A 128 -3.70 22.71 -0.06
N ALA A 129 -4.17 21.56 -0.52
CA ALA A 129 -3.34 20.42 -0.85
C ALA A 129 -3.35 20.15 -2.37
N ARG A 130 -2.26 19.58 -2.86
CA ARG A 130 -2.17 19.10 -4.25
C ARG A 130 -3.08 17.89 -4.45
N ARG A 131 -3.15 17.00 -3.45
CA ARG A 131 -3.99 15.81 -3.43
C ARG A 131 -4.52 15.53 -2.04
N PHE A 132 -5.71 14.94 -1.99
CA PHE A 132 -6.26 14.34 -0.79
C PHE A 132 -6.40 12.84 -0.98
N GLY A 133 -5.97 12.07 0.02
CA GLY A 133 -6.18 10.64 0.08
C GLY A 133 -6.68 10.21 1.46
N ILE A 134 -7.22 9.00 1.55
CA ILE A 134 -7.66 8.40 2.80
C ILE A 134 -7.42 6.90 2.77
N GLN A 135 -6.94 6.34 3.89
CA GLN A 135 -6.96 4.89 4.12
C GLN A 135 -7.97 4.58 5.22
N THR A 136 -8.97 3.76 4.91
CA THR A 136 -10.09 3.44 5.81
C THR A 136 -10.50 1.98 5.69
N ASN A 137 -11.08 1.45 6.78
CA ASN A 137 -11.74 0.15 6.72
C ASN A 137 -13.12 0.19 6.03
N GLY A 138 -13.58 1.36 5.63
CA GLY A 138 -14.78 1.57 4.83
C GLY A 138 -16.13 1.44 5.56
N LEU A 139 -16.16 0.92 6.80
CA LEU A 139 -17.42 0.64 7.51
C LEU A 139 -18.20 1.91 7.88
N LEU A 140 -17.50 3.01 8.03
CA LEU A 140 -18.06 4.30 8.44
C LEU A 140 -18.14 5.31 7.28
N ALA A 141 -18.03 4.85 6.04
CA ALA A 141 -17.93 5.72 4.86
C ALA A 141 -19.07 6.75 4.76
N ARG A 142 -20.28 6.37 5.16
CA ARG A 142 -21.45 7.28 5.13
C ARG A 142 -21.46 8.38 6.20
N ARG A 143 -20.47 8.39 7.13
CA ARG A 143 -20.29 9.50 8.08
C ARG A 143 -19.68 10.75 7.44
N LEU A 144 -18.99 10.59 6.30
CA LEU A 144 -18.46 11.70 5.53
C LEU A 144 -19.41 11.98 4.36
N PRO A 145 -19.87 13.23 4.17
CA PRO A 145 -20.79 13.58 3.10
C PRO A 145 -20.22 13.29 1.70
N PRO A 146 -21.09 12.96 0.71
CA PRO A 146 -20.65 12.61 -0.65
C PRO A 146 -19.79 13.67 -1.34
N GLU A 147 -20.02 14.94 -1.06
CA GLU A 147 -19.24 16.07 -1.62
C GLU A 147 -17.77 16.03 -1.22
N TYR A 148 -17.44 15.56 0.00
CA TYR A 148 -16.05 15.39 0.42
C TYR A 148 -15.40 14.17 -0.24
N TRP A 149 -16.16 13.09 -0.43
CA TRP A 149 -15.65 11.92 -1.16
C TRP A 149 -15.25 12.26 -2.60
N ARG A 150 -15.96 13.17 -3.26
CA ARG A 150 -15.62 13.65 -4.62
C ARG A 150 -14.33 14.47 -4.68
N ARG A 151 -13.83 14.95 -3.53
CA ARG A 151 -12.59 15.73 -3.42
C ARG A 151 -11.36 14.86 -3.19
N PHE A 152 -11.53 13.56 -2.90
CA PHE A 152 -10.40 12.65 -2.83
C PHE A 152 -9.88 12.31 -4.21
N ASP A 153 -8.55 12.25 -4.33
CA ASP A 153 -7.87 11.70 -5.49
C ASP A 153 -7.68 10.19 -5.36
N VAL A 154 -7.46 9.71 -4.13
CA VAL A 154 -7.18 8.30 -3.82
C VAL A 154 -7.90 7.86 -2.55
N VAL A 155 -8.51 6.69 -2.60
CA VAL A 155 -9.15 6.02 -1.46
C VAL A 155 -8.59 4.61 -1.35
N LEU A 156 -7.92 4.31 -0.23
CA LEU A 156 -7.46 2.97 0.10
C LEU A 156 -8.50 2.30 0.99
N LEU A 157 -9.19 1.29 0.46
CA LEU A 157 -10.15 0.48 1.21
C LEU A 157 -9.46 -0.78 1.73
N SER A 158 -9.52 -0.96 3.04
CA SER A 158 -8.90 -2.09 3.72
C SER A 158 -9.67 -3.38 3.52
N ILE A 159 -9.15 -4.30 2.68
CA ILE A 159 -9.75 -5.59 2.35
C ILE A 159 -8.63 -6.59 2.00
N ASP A 160 -8.73 -7.86 2.43
CA ASP A 160 -7.60 -8.80 2.36
C ASP A 160 -7.77 -9.89 1.29
N GLY A 161 -8.79 -9.83 0.45
CA GLY A 161 -9.07 -10.80 -0.58
C GLY A 161 -10.54 -11.23 -0.58
N VAL A 162 -10.80 -12.52 -0.79
CA VAL A 162 -12.16 -13.11 -0.73
C VAL A 162 -12.77 -12.97 0.66
N GLU A 163 -14.09 -13.20 0.77
CA GLU A 163 -14.85 -13.01 2.02
C GLU A 163 -14.23 -13.77 3.20
N GLU A 164 -13.86 -15.03 2.99
CA GLU A 164 -13.32 -15.89 4.04
C GLU A 164 -11.99 -15.35 4.60
N VAL A 165 -11.12 -14.81 3.75
CA VAL A 165 -9.84 -14.24 4.15
C VAL A 165 -10.04 -12.92 4.86
N THR A 166 -10.82 -12.03 4.28
CA THR A 166 -11.09 -10.70 4.85
C THR A 166 -11.77 -10.82 6.21
N ASP A 167 -12.82 -11.63 6.32
CA ASP A 167 -13.57 -11.77 7.56
C ASP A 167 -12.78 -12.51 8.65
N ARG A 168 -11.90 -13.43 8.26
CA ARG A 168 -10.98 -14.10 9.19
C ARG A 168 -10.06 -13.12 9.93
N TYR A 169 -9.48 -12.16 9.21
CA TYR A 169 -8.49 -11.23 9.77
C TYR A 169 -9.10 -9.97 10.34
N ARG A 170 -10.17 -9.45 9.73
CA ARG A 170 -10.77 -8.15 10.09
C ARG A 170 -12.03 -8.25 10.93
N GLY A 171 -12.71 -9.39 10.86
CA GLY A 171 -13.97 -9.64 11.56
C GLY A 171 -15.12 -9.94 10.61
N ARG A 172 -16.09 -10.69 11.11
CA ARG A 172 -17.25 -11.16 10.34
C ARG A 172 -18.05 -10.01 9.74
N GLY A 173 -18.34 -10.10 8.44
CA GLY A 173 -19.15 -9.14 7.68
C GLY A 173 -18.39 -7.90 7.22
N VAL A 174 -17.09 -7.79 7.52
CA VAL A 174 -16.24 -6.68 7.05
C VAL A 174 -16.14 -6.70 5.52
N TYR A 175 -15.92 -7.87 4.92
CA TYR A 175 -15.87 -8.00 3.47
C TYR A 175 -17.09 -7.38 2.78
N ARG A 176 -18.29 -7.79 3.19
CA ARG A 176 -19.55 -7.30 2.60
C ARG A 176 -19.70 -5.78 2.75
N SER A 177 -19.31 -5.25 3.90
CA SER A 177 -19.35 -3.81 4.18
C SER A 177 -18.41 -3.04 3.27
N VAL A 178 -17.18 -3.52 3.06
CA VAL A 178 -16.18 -2.88 2.18
C VAL A 178 -16.60 -2.93 0.73
N VAL A 179 -17.08 -4.08 0.25
CA VAL A 179 -17.60 -4.22 -1.12
C VAL A 179 -18.83 -3.31 -1.33
N GLY A 180 -19.71 -3.21 -0.33
CA GLY A 180 -20.82 -2.26 -0.35
C GLY A 180 -20.37 -0.80 -0.41
N THR A 181 -19.29 -0.46 0.29
CA THR A 181 -18.68 0.89 0.23
C THR A 181 -18.05 1.17 -1.13
N LEU A 182 -17.34 0.21 -1.74
CA LEU A 182 -16.79 0.36 -3.09
C LEU A 182 -17.90 0.68 -4.09
N ARG A 183 -18.99 -0.11 -4.09
CA ARG A 183 -20.15 0.11 -4.96
C ARG A 183 -20.78 1.48 -4.73
N TRP A 184 -20.99 1.85 -3.48
CA TRP A 184 -21.55 3.15 -3.13
C TRP A 184 -20.68 4.31 -3.61
N LEU A 185 -19.37 4.23 -3.48
CA LEU A 185 -18.44 5.25 -3.98
C LEU A 185 -18.51 5.37 -5.52
N ARG A 186 -18.69 4.26 -6.23
CA ARG A 186 -18.77 4.24 -7.70
C ARG A 186 -20.13 4.70 -8.22
N ASP A 187 -21.20 4.11 -7.70
CA ASP A 187 -22.53 4.20 -8.29
C ASP A 187 -23.31 5.43 -7.79
N GLU A 188 -23.26 5.69 -6.47
CA GLU A 188 -24.04 6.76 -5.85
C GLU A 188 -23.22 8.04 -5.67
N VAL A 189 -22.05 7.97 -5.06
CA VAL A 189 -21.16 9.14 -4.89
C VAL A 189 -20.59 9.59 -6.20
N ARG A 190 -20.33 8.65 -7.12
CA ARG A 190 -19.65 8.89 -8.39
C ARG A 190 -18.29 9.58 -8.17
N CYS A 191 -17.53 9.04 -7.18
CA CYS A 191 -16.19 9.52 -6.90
C CYS A 191 -15.30 9.28 -8.11
N GLY A 192 -14.68 10.35 -8.62
CA GLY A 192 -13.65 10.27 -9.66
C GLY A 192 -12.30 9.80 -9.14
N CYS A 193 -12.23 9.40 -7.87
CA CYS A 193 -11.02 8.96 -7.20
C CYS A 193 -10.54 7.59 -7.66
N GLU A 194 -9.25 7.34 -7.54
CA GLU A 194 -8.70 6.00 -7.62
C GLU A 194 -9.03 5.24 -6.33
N VAL A 195 -9.63 4.05 -6.44
CA VAL A 195 -9.93 3.20 -5.28
C VAL A 195 -9.03 1.98 -5.28
N ILE A 196 -8.16 1.90 -4.28
CA ILE A 196 -7.14 0.86 -4.12
C ILE A 196 -7.58 -0.12 -3.03
N ALA A 197 -7.58 -1.42 -3.33
CA ALA A 197 -7.71 -2.45 -2.30
C ALA A 197 -6.40 -2.53 -1.51
N ARG A 198 -6.46 -2.31 -0.19
CA ARG A 198 -5.31 -2.37 0.70
C ARG A 198 -5.35 -3.64 1.53
N MET A 199 -4.47 -4.59 1.19
CA MET A 199 -4.43 -5.92 1.80
C MET A 199 -3.32 -6.05 2.85
N ALA A 200 -3.58 -6.89 3.85
CA ALA A 200 -2.56 -7.58 4.62
C ALA A 200 -2.57 -9.07 4.21
N VAL A 201 -1.43 -9.59 3.79
CA VAL A 201 -1.29 -10.96 3.29
C VAL A 201 -0.71 -11.84 4.38
N GLY A 202 -1.51 -12.75 4.90
CA GLY A 202 -1.16 -13.70 5.96
C GLY A 202 -1.27 -15.15 5.51
N ARG A 203 -1.21 -16.06 6.48
CA ARG A 203 -1.21 -17.52 6.25
C ARG A 203 -2.40 -18.03 5.44
N ALA A 204 -3.59 -17.44 5.64
CA ALA A 204 -4.81 -17.84 4.94
C ALA A 204 -4.94 -17.28 3.52
N SER A 205 -4.06 -16.39 3.11
CA SER A 205 -4.12 -15.74 1.80
C SER A 205 -3.58 -16.64 0.70
N ASP A 206 -4.29 -16.69 -0.42
CA ASP A 206 -3.79 -17.10 -1.73
C ASP A 206 -3.64 -15.83 -2.58
N ILE A 207 -2.40 -15.39 -2.79
CA ILE A 207 -2.14 -14.08 -3.41
C ILE A 207 -2.70 -13.99 -4.84
N TYR A 208 -2.68 -15.06 -5.61
CA TYR A 208 -3.24 -15.07 -6.96
C TYR A 208 -4.77 -14.95 -6.93
N ARG A 209 -5.43 -15.80 -6.15
CA ARG A 209 -6.89 -15.80 -6.00
C ARG A 209 -7.37 -14.45 -5.45
N ASP A 210 -6.74 -13.98 -4.38
CA ASP A 210 -7.22 -12.82 -3.64
C ASP A 210 -7.03 -11.53 -4.44
N VAL A 211 -5.88 -11.34 -5.10
CA VAL A 211 -5.63 -10.18 -5.98
C VAL A 211 -6.54 -10.21 -7.21
N SER A 212 -6.66 -11.36 -7.88
CA SER A 212 -7.53 -11.46 -9.07
C SER A 212 -9.00 -11.22 -8.72
N HIS A 213 -9.45 -11.70 -7.55
CA HIS A 213 -10.77 -11.43 -7.02
C HIS A 213 -11.02 -9.94 -6.81
N LEU A 214 -10.11 -9.25 -6.12
CA LEU A 214 -10.26 -7.82 -5.82
C LEU A 214 -10.29 -6.98 -7.11
N LEU A 215 -9.44 -7.26 -8.07
CA LEU A 215 -9.49 -6.59 -9.38
C LEU A 215 -10.83 -6.87 -10.10
N SER A 216 -11.39 -8.08 -9.97
CA SER A 216 -12.70 -8.41 -10.57
C SER A 216 -13.87 -7.68 -9.92
N LEU A 217 -13.74 -7.20 -8.68
CA LEU A 217 -14.76 -6.40 -7.99
C LEU A 217 -14.80 -4.93 -8.47
N GLY A 218 -13.81 -4.48 -9.25
CA GLY A 218 -13.73 -3.11 -9.77
C GLY A 218 -12.85 -2.17 -8.96
N PHE A 219 -11.95 -2.68 -8.13
CA PHE A 219 -10.84 -1.87 -7.63
C PHE A 219 -9.93 -1.46 -8.79
N ASP A 220 -9.48 -0.20 -8.81
CA ASP A 220 -8.54 0.27 -9.83
C ASP A 220 -7.16 -0.36 -9.66
N LYS A 221 -6.76 -0.55 -8.40
CA LYS A 221 -5.50 -1.20 -8.03
C LYS A 221 -5.65 -2.08 -6.79
N VAL A 222 -4.71 -3.00 -6.65
CA VAL A 222 -4.53 -3.83 -5.44
C VAL A 222 -3.12 -3.61 -4.92
N HIS A 223 -3.02 -3.33 -3.64
CA HIS A 223 -1.77 -3.15 -2.93
C HIS A 223 -1.74 -4.01 -1.68
N TRP A 224 -0.68 -4.78 -1.48
CA TRP A 224 -0.56 -5.61 -0.28
C TRP A 224 0.73 -5.41 0.47
N GLN A 225 0.67 -5.77 1.76
CA GLN A 225 1.82 -5.94 2.63
C GLN A 225 1.81 -7.34 3.21
N LEU A 226 2.99 -7.93 3.35
CA LEU A 226 3.14 -9.20 4.05
C LEU A 226 2.91 -8.98 5.55
N ASN A 227 2.14 -9.88 6.17
CA ASN A 227 1.93 -9.88 7.62
C ASN A 227 3.19 -10.42 8.33
N ALA A 228 4.23 -9.59 8.38
CA ALA A 228 5.57 -9.93 8.87
C ALA A 228 6.17 -8.83 9.77
N VAL A 229 5.37 -7.85 10.23
CA VAL A 229 5.87 -6.73 11.04
C VAL A 229 5.43 -6.82 12.50
N TRP A 230 4.17 -7.12 12.76
CA TRP A 230 3.59 -7.15 14.12
C TRP A 230 2.77 -8.41 14.35
N THR A 231 3.25 -9.55 13.88
CA THR A 231 2.44 -10.76 13.91
C THR A 231 3.05 -11.85 14.78
N ASP A 232 2.17 -12.49 15.54
CA ASP A 232 2.44 -13.76 16.22
C ASP A 232 1.80 -14.95 15.47
N GLU A 233 1.32 -14.72 14.24
CA GLU A 233 0.71 -15.77 13.41
C GLU A 233 1.72 -16.86 13.03
N TRP A 234 2.98 -16.46 12.88
CA TRP A 234 4.12 -17.31 12.53
C TRP A 234 5.45 -16.70 12.97
N GLY A 235 6.48 -17.54 13.06
CA GLY A 235 7.88 -17.13 13.15
C GLY A 235 8.56 -17.12 11.77
N PRO A 236 9.84 -16.71 11.70
CA PRO A 236 10.61 -16.60 10.45
C PRO A 236 10.60 -17.86 9.59
N ASP A 237 10.84 -19.03 10.18
CA ASP A 237 10.92 -20.30 9.45
C ASP A 237 9.58 -20.73 8.86
N GLU A 238 8.49 -20.50 9.58
CA GLU A 238 7.15 -20.79 9.12
C GLU A 238 6.73 -19.84 8.00
N PHE A 239 7.05 -18.57 8.16
CA PHE A 239 6.87 -17.55 7.15
C PHE A 239 7.60 -17.91 5.85
N LEU A 240 8.87 -18.32 5.92
CA LEU A 240 9.64 -18.75 4.76
C LEU A 240 9.05 -20.00 4.09
N ARG A 241 8.65 -21.01 4.88
CA ARG A 241 8.01 -22.22 4.31
C ARG A 241 6.73 -21.86 3.55
N TRP A 242 5.86 -21.04 4.15
CA TRP A 242 4.65 -20.57 3.49
C TRP A 242 4.98 -19.73 2.25
N ALA A 243 5.91 -18.81 2.33
CA ALA A 243 6.28 -17.98 1.20
C ALA A 243 6.76 -18.81 0.01
N ARG A 244 7.60 -19.80 0.24
CA ARG A 244 8.13 -20.69 -0.81
C ARG A 244 7.07 -21.61 -1.41
N SER A 245 6.13 -22.11 -0.59
CA SER A 245 5.12 -23.09 -1.05
C SER A 245 3.83 -22.46 -1.60
N SER A 246 3.49 -21.21 -1.25
CA SER A 246 2.24 -20.55 -1.59
C SER A 246 2.44 -19.19 -2.22
N TYR A 247 3.07 -18.26 -1.50
CA TYR A 247 3.15 -16.85 -1.92
C TYR A 247 3.95 -16.66 -3.21
N LEU A 248 5.19 -17.13 -3.27
CA LEU A 248 6.06 -16.95 -4.44
C LEU A 248 5.52 -17.64 -5.70
N PRO A 249 5.01 -18.88 -5.65
CA PRO A 249 4.29 -19.47 -6.79
C PRO A 249 3.08 -18.65 -7.24
N GLY A 250 2.34 -18.08 -6.30
CA GLY A 250 1.21 -17.20 -6.61
C GLY A 250 1.64 -15.88 -7.27
N VAL A 251 2.76 -15.30 -6.82
CA VAL A 251 3.37 -14.11 -7.44
C VAL A 251 3.80 -14.41 -8.88
N ALA A 252 4.40 -15.59 -9.14
CA ALA A 252 4.78 -15.98 -10.51
C ALA A 252 3.55 -16.08 -11.43
N ARG A 253 2.45 -16.67 -10.94
CA ARG A 253 1.17 -16.72 -11.70
C ARG A 253 0.58 -15.33 -11.95
N LEU A 254 0.66 -14.43 -10.97
CA LEU A 254 0.22 -13.03 -11.14
C LEU A 254 1.09 -12.30 -12.16
N ARG A 255 2.42 -12.53 -12.16
CA ARG A 255 3.33 -11.99 -13.17
C ARG A 255 2.93 -12.42 -14.57
N ASP A 256 2.67 -13.70 -14.77
CA ASP A 256 2.29 -14.21 -16.08
C ASP A 256 0.99 -13.58 -16.59
N TRP A 257 -0.01 -13.45 -15.72
CA TRP A 257 -1.25 -12.74 -16.05
C TRP A 257 -1.00 -11.24 -16.32
N PHE A 258 -0.17 -10.58 -15.51
CA PHE A 258 0.20 -9.18 -15.74
C PHE A 258 0.85 -8.98 -17.11
N LEU A 259 1.77 -9.85 -17.50
CA LEU A 259 2.45 -9.79 -18.80
C LEU A 259 1.51 -10.10 -19.96
N ASP A 260 0.56 -11.01 -19.79
CA ASP A 260 -0.46 -11.31 -20.82
C ASP A 260 -1.36 -10.10 -21.08
N GLU A 261 -1.74 -9.37 -20.04
CA GLU A 261 -2.49 -8.13 -20.19
C GLU A 261 -1.63 -6.99 -20.75
N ALA A 262 -0.36 -6.91 -20.36
CA ALA A 262 0.59 -5.95 -20.92
C ALA A 262 0.78 -6.12 -22.43
N ARG A 263 0.86 -7.36 -22.93
CA ARG A 263 0.89 -7.67 -24.39
C ARG A 263 -0.35 -7.15 -25.14
N ARG A 264 -1.46 -6.96 -24.44
CA ARG A 264 -2.71 -6.36 -24.97
C ARG A 264 -2.76 -4.84 -24.80
N GLY A 265 -1.65 -4.21 -24.37
CA GLY A 265 -1.55 -2.78 -24.11
C GLY A 265 -2.25 -2.33 -22.82
N ARG A 266 -2.44 -3.22 -21.85
CA ARG A 266 -3.09 -2.92 -20.56
C ARG A 266 -2.19 -3.33 -19.41
N LEU A 267 -1.89 -2.41 -18.50
CA LEU A 267 -1.22 -2.72 -17.24
C LEU A 267 -2.26 -2.96 -16.15
N LEU A 268 -2.20 -4.12 -15.51
CA LEU A 268 -3.02 -4.39 -14.33
C LEU A 268 -2.57 -3.50 -13.16
N GLY A 269 -3.53 -3.02 -12.38
CA GLY A 269 -3.29 -2.21 -11.20
C GLY A 269 -2.71 -3.01 -10.02
N ILE A 270 -1.62 -3.72 -10.22
CA ILE A 270 -0.92 -4.49 -9.16
C ILE A 270 0.22 -3.63 -8.65
N VAL A 271 -0.01 -2.91 -7.54
CA VAL A 271 0.90 -1.86 -7.04
C VAL A 271 2.32 -2.36 -6.80
N PRO A 272 2.59 -3.50 -6.15
CA PRO A 272 3.95 -3.99 -6.00
C PRO A 272 4.65 -4.26 -7.34
N PHE A 273 3.94 -4.75 -8.35
CA PHE A 273 4.50 -4.99 -9.68
C PHE A 273 4.84 -3.68 -10.39
N LEU A 274 3.89 -2.75 -10.39
CA LEU A 274 4.11 -1.42 -10.97
C LEU A 274 5.31 -0.72 -10.33
N GLY A 275 5.44 -0.78 -8.99
CA GLY A 275 6.55 -0.18 -8.28
C GLY A 275 7.90 -0.83 -8.57
N ILE A 276 7.95 -2.17 -8.65
CA ILE A 276 9.17 -2.92 -8.96
C ILE A 276 9.57 -2.68 -10.42
N TYR A 277 8.66 -2.80 -11.38
CA TYR A 277 8.97 -2.55 -12.80
C TYR A 277 9.33 -1.08 -13.06
N ARG A 278 8.68 -0.14 -12.37
CA ARG A 278 9.10 1.27 -12.40
C ARG A 278 10.54 1.45 -11.94
N ALA A 279 10.93 0.78 -10.86
CA ALA A 279 12.31 0.86 -10.37
C ALA A 279 13.32 0.26 -11.34
N MET A 280 12.96 -0.83 -12.02
CA MET A 280 13.81 -1.50 -13.00
C MET A 280 13.95 -0.75 -14.34
N LEU A 281 12.86 -0.13 -14.83
CA LEU A 281 12.75 0.34 -16.21
C LEU A 281 12.70 1.87 -16.33
N VAL A 282 12.30 2.58 -15.29
CA VAL A 282 12.09 4.03 -15.33
C VAL A 282 13.01 4.77 -14.39
N ARG A 283 12.90 4.47 -13.07
CA ARG A 283 13.62 5.23 -12.03
C ARG A 283 13.90 4.37 -10.80
N PRO A 284 15.17 4.08 -10.50
CA PRO A 284 15.54 3.30 -9.32
C PRO A 284 15.20 4.03 -8.01
N TYR A 285 14.96 3.26 -6.96
CA TYR A 285 14.81 3.79 -5.62
C TYR A 285 16.16 4.12 -4.97
N THR A 286 16.23 5.27 -4.33
CA THR A 286 17.38 5.69 -3.52
C THR A 286 17.10 5.61 -2.01
N TRP A 287 15.82 5.44 -1.64
CA TRP A 287 15.30 5.35 -0.29
C TRP A 287 14.12 4.37 -0.27
N VAL A 288 13.56 4.12 0.92
CA VAL A 288 12.35 3.29 1.04
C VAL A 288 11.24 3.82 0.13
N PRO A 289 10.55 2.96 -0.63
CA PRO A 289 9.62 3.38 -1.68
C PRO A 289 8.49 4.30 -1.22
N CYS A 290 8.00 4.14 0.02
CA CYS A 290 6.98 5.00 0.61
C CYS A 290 7.49 6.39 1.00
N GLY A 291 8.80 6.66 0.91
CA GLY A 291 9.40 7.94 1.27
C GLY A 291 9.50 8.23 2.77
N ALA A 292 9.16 7.28 3.65
CA ALA A 292 9.14 7.46 5.10
C ALA A 292 10.41 8.15 5.63
N GLY A 293 10.23 9.26 6.37
CA GLY A 293 11.32 10.05 6.95
C GLY A 293 12.13 10.89 5.97
N ARG A 294 11.74 10.97 4.69
CA ARG A 294 12.37 11.82 3.68
C ARG A 294 11.37 12.57 2.81
N ASP A 295 10.48 11.84 2.17
CA ASP A 295 9.48 12.38 1.24
C ASP A 295 8.04 12.18 1.79
N ALA A 296 7.91 11.46 2.92
CA ALA A 296 6.65 11.23 3.62
C ALA A 296 6.83 11.30 5.13
N PHE A 297 5.89 11.96 5.80
CA PHE A 297 5.84 12.13 7.25
C PHE A 297 4.41 11.98 7.76
N ALA A 298 4.26 11.71 9.06
CA ALA A 298 2.96 11.67 9.69
C ALA A 298 2.85 12.70 10.82
N VAL A 299 1.72 13.37 10.91
CA VAL A 299 1.36 14.21 12.06
C VAL A 299 0.47 13.37 12.97
N ASN A 300 0.99 13.02 14.13
CA ASN A 300 0.26 12.29 15.16
C ASN A 300 -0.77 13.20 15.83
N THR A 301 -1.76 12.64 16.47
CA THR A 301 -2.85 13.39 17.15
C THR A 301 -2.38 14.30 18.29
N ASP A 302 -1.20 14.06 18.85
CA ASP A 302 -0.54 14.93 19.87
C ASP A 302 0.31 16.06 19.26
N GLY A 303 0.42 16.14 17.94
CA GLY A 303 1.21 17.15 17.22
C GLY A 303 2.64 16.74 16.91
N ARG A 304 3.15 15.60 17.39
CA ARG A 304 4.46 15.10 16.97
C ARG A 304 4.47 14.79 15.47
N ILE A 305 5.56 15.15 14.80
CA ILE A 305 5.82 14.71 13.43
C ILE A 305 6.62 13.40 13.49
N LEU A 306 6.11 12.37 12.84
CA LEU A 306 6.70 11.05 12.80
C LEU A 306 7.25 10.76 11.40
N ALA A 307 8.39 10.07 11.34
CA ALA A 307 8.97 9.58 10.10
C ALA A 307 8.10 8.50 9.40
N CYS A 308 7.24 7.83 10.17
CA CYS A 308 6.41 6.74 9.66
C CYS A 308 5.06 6.70 10.40
N PRO A 309 3.91 6.59 9.71
CA PRO A 309 2.58 6.64 10.32
C PRO A 309 2.27 5.46 11.24
N ILE A 310 2.99 4.34 11.10
CA ILE A 310 2.81 3.16 11.95
C ILE A 310 3.70 3.16 13.20
N ALA A 311 4.70 4.04 13.26
CA ALA A 311 5.67 4.09 14.35
C ALA A 311 5.27 5.08 15.47
N VAL A 312 3.99 5.13 15.83
CA VAL A 312 3.44 6.09 16.80
C VAL A 312 4.03 5.94 18.20
N SER A 313 4.48 4.75 18.56
CA SER A 313 5.05 4.42 19.87
C SER A 313 6.57 4.58 19.92
N GLU A 314 7.22 4.70 18.76
CA GLU A 314 8.67 4.60 18.65
C GLU A 314 9.35 5.96 18.78
N ARG A 315 10.34 6.05 19.68
CA ARG A 315 11.06 7.32 19.92
C ARG A 315 11.87 7.76 18.71
N TRP A 316 12.49 6.84 17.99
CA TRP A 316 13.30 7.13 16.80
C TRP A 316 12.47 7.75 15.66
N ALA A 317 11.17 7.47 15.65
CA ALA A 317 10.29 7.96 14.60
C ALA A 317 9.88 9.42 14.78
N THR A 318 10.03 10.00 15.98
CA THR A 318 9.72 11.41 16.22
C THR A 318 10.82 12.30 15.64
N VAL A 319 10.46 13.09 14.63
CA VAL A 319 11.39 13.93 13.85
C VAL A 319 11.01 15.41 13.89
N GLY A 320 10.06 15.78 14.69
CA GLY A 320 9.64 17.18 14.85
C GLY A 320 8.29 17.32 15.52
N ASP A 321 7.70 18.50 15.36
CA ASP A 321 6.46 18.91 15.99
C ASP A 321 5.69 19.86 15.05
N VAL A 322 4.35 19.83 15.11
CA VAL A 322 3.48 20.60 14.22
C VAL A 322 3.76 22.10 14.22
N LYS A 323 4.22 22.67 15.36
CA LYS A 323 4.54 24.11 15.49
C LYS A 323 5.93 24.44 14.96
N ARG A 324 6.92 23.61 15.32
CA ARG A 324 8.33 23.84 14.96
C ARG A 324 8.67 23.31 13.56
N GLY A 325 7.97 22.29 13.11
CA GLY A 325 8.24 21.60 11.86
C GLY A 325 9.18 20.41 12.05
N ILE A 326 9.78 19.94 10.96
CA ILE A 326 10.75 18.84 10.99
C ILE A 326 12.09 19.37 11.48
N GLU A 327 12.62 18.79 12.55
CA GLU A 327 13.84 19.28 13.22
C GLU A 327 15.10 18.55 12.80
N ALA A 328 15.07 17.25 12.71
CA ALA A 328 16.23 16.45 12.32
C ALA A 328 15.80 15.08 11.77
N VAL A 329 16.47 14.63 10.73
CA VAL A 329 16.22 13.31 10.12
C VAL A 329 17.57 12.62 9.89
N GLY A 330 18.18 12.11 10.97
CA GLY A 330 19.38 11.27 10.92
C GLY A 330 19.09 9.80 10.65
N LEU A 331 17.98 9.48 9.98
CA LEU A 331 17.52 8.12 9.75
C LEU A 331 18.45 7.36 8.81
N LYS A 332 18.71 6.10 9.14
CA LYS A 332 19.59 5.21 8.39
C LYS A 332 18.89 3.89 8.10
N LEU A 333 19.28 3.26 7.02
CA LEU A 333 18.91 1.89 6.73
C LEU A 333 20.01 0.96 7.28
N ASP A 334 19.64 -0.30 7.48
CA ASP A 334 20.59 -1.34 7.89
C ASP A 334 21.76 -1.44 6.88
N GLU A 335 22.97 -1.63 7.38
CA GLU A 335 24.19 -1.64 6.56
C GLU A 335 24.16 -2.72 5.47
N ARG A 336 23.48 -3.84 5.70
CA ARG A 336 23.28 -4.91 4.71
C ARG A 336 22.63 -4.39 3.41
N CYS A 337 21.81 -3.34 3.49
CA CYS A 337 21.21 -2.70 2.32
C CYS A 337 22.24 -1.93 1.48
N SER A 338 23.34 -1.48 2.03
CA SER A 338 24.37 -0.71 1.31
C SER A 338 25.11 -1.54 0.26
N TYR A 339 25.19 -2.85 0.49
CA TYR A 339 25.87 -3.82 -0.38
C TYR A 339 24.90 -4.74 -1.12
N CYS A 340 23.59 -4.52 -1.01
CA CYS A 340 22.58 -5.37 -1.60
C CYS A 340 22.41 -5.06 -3.10
N GLU A 341 22.55 -6.05 -3.94
CA GLU A 341 22.37 -5.95 -5.40
C GLU A 341 20.97 -5.43 -5.78
N TYR A 342 19.93 -5.78 -5.02
CA TYR A 342 18.55 -5.32 -5.23
C TYR A 342 18.24 -3.95 -4.62
N ARG A 343 19.24 -3.25 -4.06
CA ARG A 343 19.03 -1.95 -3.39
C ARG A 343 18.31 -0.93 -4.27
N HIS A 344 18.66 -0.91 -5.55
CA HIS A 344 18.11 0.02 -6.53
C HIS A 344 16.64 -0.27 -6.89
N VAL A 345 16.19 -1.51 -6.71
CA VAL A 345 14.79 -1.93 -6.95
C VAL A 345 13.98 -1.95 -5.64
N CYS A 346 14.57 -2.48 -4.57
CA CYS A 346 13.91 -2.61 -3.26
C CYS A 346 13.82 -1.28 -2.50
N GLY A 347 14.80 -0.38 -2.68
CA GLY A 347 14.89 0.88 -1.92
C GLY A 347 15.18 0.72 -0.42
N GLY A 348 15.24 -0.51 0.09
CA GLY A 348 15.31 -0.83 1.52
C GLY A 348 13.95 -1.21 2.11
N ARG A 349 12.94 -1.44 1.29
CA ARG A 349 11.58 -1.90 1.61
C ARG A 349 10.88 -1.00 2.65
N CYS A 350 11.05 -1.23 3.94
CA CYS A 350 10.28 -0.60 5.01
C CYS A 350 11.20 -0.04 6.09
N LEU A 351 11.13 1.28 6.36
CA LEU A 351 11.95 1.94 7.38
C LEU A 351 11.71 1.36 8.77
N TYR A 352 10.45 1.03 9.10
CA TYR A 352 10.09 0.47 10.40
C TYR A 352 10.85 -0.82 10.69
N THR A 353 10.95 -1.73 9.73
CA THR A 353 11.63 -3.01 9.91
C THR A 353 13.14 -2.90 10.09
N HIS A 354 13.76 -1.78 9.69
CA HIS A 354 15.18 -1.53 9.95
C HIS A 354 15.45 -1.21 11.42
N TYR A 355 14.50 -0.59 12.09
CA TYR A 355 14.64 -0.17 13.49
C TYR A 355 14.09 -1.20 14.45
N GLU A 356 12.93 -1.79 14.16
CA GLU A 356 12.20 -2.61 15.13
C GLU A 356 12.39 -4.11 14.96
N LYS A 357 12.89 -4.62 13.89
CA LYS A 357 13.25 -6.04 13.68
C LYS A 357 12.48 -7.03 14.57
N TYR A 358 11.15 -7.05 14.47
CA TYR A 358 10.24 -7.74 15.40
C TYR A 358 10.62 -9.21 15.67
N TRP A 359 11.08 -9.91 14.61
CA TRP A 359 11.59 -11.29 14.75
C TRP A 359 13.13 -11.35 14.88
N GLY A 360 13.79 -10.27 15.24
CA GLY A 360 15.24 -10.16 15.28
C GLY A 360 15.88 -10.14 13.89
N ASP A 361 17.21 -10.31 13.85
CA ASP A 361 17.97 -10.27 12.59
C ASP A 361 17.59 -11.42 11.65
N GLY A 362 17.34 -12.62 12.17
CA GLY A 362 16.89 -13.76 11.35
C GLY A 362 15.54 -13.48 10.68
N GLY A 363 14.63 -12.80 11.36
CA GLY A 363 13.37 -12.37 10.79
C GLY A 363 13.53 -11.29 9.71
N PHE A 364 14.42 -10.35 9.93
CA PHE A 364 14.77 -9.36 8.93
C PHE A 364 15.32 -10.03 7.66
N GLU A 365 16.18 -11.02 7.80
CA GLU A 365 16.74 -11.80 6.68
C GLU A 365 15.68 -12.61 5.96
N ALA A 366 14.76 -13.25 6.70
CA ALA A 366 13.66 -14.01 6.11
C ALA A 366 12.76 -13.13 5.24
N VAL A 367 12.41 -11.93 5.70
CA VAL A 367 11.63 -10.96 4.92
C VAL A 367 12.43 -10.47 3.72
N CYS A 368 13.73 -10.20 3.86
CA CYS A 368 14.61 -9.84 2.76
C CYS A 368 14.68 -10.94 1.69
N GLU A 369 14.77 -12.21 2.08
CA GLU A 369 14.77 -13.34 1.15
C GLU A 369 13.50 -13.38 0.30
N VAL A 370 12.32 -13.26 0.94
CA VAL A 370 11.03 -13.25 0.21
C VAL A 370 10.93 -12.04 -0.70
N THR A 371 11.39 -10.86 -0.26
CA THR A 371 11.41 -9.65 -1.08
C THR A 371 12.31 -9.81 -2.31
N LYS A 372 13.54 -10.32 -2.13
CA LYS A 372 14.48 -10.58 -3.23
C LYS A 372 13.92 -11.61 -4.21
N SER A 373 13.30 -12.67 -3.69
CA SER A 373 12.66 -13.70 -4.53
C SER A 373 11.49 -13.13 -5.33
N THR A 374 10.69 -12.24 -4.74
CA THR A 374 9.62 -11.52 -5.45
C THR A 374 10.20 -10.67 -6.58
N ILE A 375 11.24 -9.90 -6.31
CA ILE A 375 11.93 -9.07 -7.32
C ILE A 375 12.48 -9.94 -8.45
N LYS A 376 13.15 -11.05 -8.12
CA LYS A 376 13.71 -11.99 -9.10
C LYS A 376 12.63 -12.61 -10.00
N ILE A 377 11.49 -13.01 -9.43
CA ILE A 377 10.35 -13.50 -10.21
C ILE A 377 9.87 -12.43 -11.21
N LEU A 378 9.79 -11.18 -10.82
CA LEU A 378 9.36 -10.11 -11.72
C LEU A 378 10.44 -9.74 -12.75
N GLU A 379 11.71 -9.83 -12.40
CA GLU A 379 12.84 -9.60 -13.30
C GLU A 379 12.81 -10.54 -14.52
N GLU A 380 12.35 -11.78 -14.35
CA GLU A 380 12.13 -12.71 -15.47
C GLU A 380 11.12 -12.17 -16.50
N GLY A 381 10.19 -11.31 -16.11
CA GLY A 381 9.24 -10.65 -17.01
C GLY A 381 9.75 -9.37 -17.67
N ARG A 382 10.88 -8.84 -17.21
CA ARG A 382 11.46 -7.58 -17.68
C ARG A 382 11.69 -7.54 -19.20
N PRO A 383 12.27 -8.56 -19.85
CA PRO A 383 12.50 -8.53 -21.29
C PRO A 383 11.22 -8.35 -22.10
N VAL A 384 10.09 -8.90 -21.63
CA VAL A 384 8.79 -8.73 -22.29
C VAL A 384 8.35 -7.26 -22.25
N LEU A 385 8.48 -6.60 -21.10
CA LEU A 385 8.10 -5.18 -20.98
C LEU A 385 9.02 -4.28 -21.78
N GLU A 386 10.34 -4.57 -21.85
CA GLU A 386 11.29 -3.85 -22.68
C GLU A 386 10.93 -3.95 -24.17
N ASP A 387 10.54 -5.14 -24.65
CA ASP A 387 10.06 -5.33 -26.03
C ASP A 387 8.79 -4.50 -26.28
N LEU A 388 7.81 -4.57 -25.38
CA LEU A 388 6.55 -3.82 -25.50
C LEU A 388 6.76 -2.30 -25.50
N LEU A 389 7.70 -1.80 -24.71
CA LEU A 389 8.10 -0.38 -24.72
C LEU A 389 8.80 -0.01 -26.04
N SER A 390 9.72 -0.85 -26.54
CA SER A 390 10.43 -0.60 -27.80
C SER A 390 9.50 -0.56 -29.01
N ARG A 391 8.44 -1.36 -28.98
CA ARG A 391 7.42 -1.44 -30.04
C ARG A 391 6.30 -0.40 -29.88
N GLY A 392 6.33 0.41 -28.84
CA GLY A 392 5.29 1.41 -28.57
C GLY A 392 3.91 0.84 -28.16
N VAL A 393 3.85 -0.43 -27.78
CA VAL A 393 2.62 -1.06 -27.21
C VAL A 393 2.34 -0.48 -25.83
N LEU A 394 3.39 -0.25 -25.04
CA LEU A 394 3.38 0.49 -23.77
C LEU A 394 4.23 1.74 -23.90
N ARG A 395 3.91 2.75 -23.10
CA ARG A 395 4.72 3.96 -22.97
C ARG A 395 5.42 3.97 -21.62
N ARG A 396 6.53 4.68 -21.54
CA ARG A 396 7.30 4.80 -20.29
C ARG A 396 6.48 5.43 -19.17
N GLU A 397 5.62 6.36 -19.52
CA GLU A 397 4.68 7.05 -18.60
C GLU A 397 3.64 6.10 -18.01
N ASP A 398 3.30 5.02 -18.70
CA ASP A 398 2.36 4.00 -18.18
C ASP A 398 2.97 3.23 -16.99
N LEU A 399 4.31 3.15 -16.92
CA LEU A 399 5.07 2.54 -15.83
C LEU A 399 5.59 3.55 -14.79
N ASP A 400 5.55 4.87 -15.06
CA ASP A 400 6.02 5.90 -14.13
C ASP A 400 4.96 6.19 -13.04
N TYR A 401 4.65 5.14 -12.31
CA TYR A 401 3.76 5.21 -11.16
C TYR A 401 4.42 5.97 -10.01
N GLU A 402 3.69 6.85 -9.33
CA GLU A 402 4.18 7.64 -8.20
C GLU A 402 3.78 6.97 -6.86
N PRO A 403 4.62 6.09 -6.28
CA PRO A 403 4.24 5.22 -5.16
C PRO A 403 3.90 5.99 -3.89
N THR A 404 4.57 7.11 -3.65
CA THR A 404 4.41 7.90 -2.42
C THR A 404 3.04 8.59 -2.30
N LEU A 405 2.29 8.70 -3.39
CA LEU A 405 0.98 9.35 -3.39
C LEU A 405 -0.18 8.38 -3.19
N ASP A 406 0.02 7.11 -3.50
CA ASP A 406 -1.06 6.11 -3.49
C ASP A 406 -0.92 5.12 -2.34
N SER A 407 0.19 5.15 -1.61
CA SER A 407 0.50 4.07 -0.70
C SER A 407 1.52 4.43 0.36
N THR A 408 1.45 3.71 1.46
CA THR A 408 2.45 3.78 2.52
C THR A 408 3.70 2.98 2.17
N GLU A 409 3.57 1.87 1.45
CA GLU A 409 4.67 0.93 1.18
C GLU A 409 4.39 0.19 -0.13
N VAL A 410 5.32 0.21 -1.08
CA VAL A 410 5.14 -0.38 -2.41
C VAL A 410 5.71 -1.80 -2.49
N ILE A 411 6.80 -2.03 -1.79
CA ILE A 411 7.45 -3.37 -1.77
C ILE A 411 6.87 -4.17 -0.60
N PRO A 412 6.25 -5.31 -0.86
CA PRO A 412 5.58 -6.12 0.15
C PRO A 412 6.50 -6.67 1.22
#